data_ccc5b3740e34b111f349a5f3f5000ee7
#
_entry.id   ccc5b3740e34b111f349a5f3f5000ee7
#
_cell.length_a   1.000
_cell.length_b   1.000
_cell.length_c   1.000
_cell.angle_alpha   90.00
_cell.angle_beta   90.00
_cell.angle_gamma   90.00
#
_symmetry.space_group_name_H-M   'P 1'
#
loop_
_entity.id
_entity.type
_entity.pdbx_description
1 polymer ?
#
loop_
_entity_poly.entity_id
_entity_poly.type
_entity_poly.pdbx_seq_one_letter_code
_entity_poly.pdbx_strand_id
1 'polypeptide(L)'
;PFSLLNAFDSKDIRDYWFTSGTPSYLIRLMNHFHEGIDELTNKYYLPDEFINYKADVEYPLPMIYQSGYLTIKDYDKDSNLFLLDFPNNEVKSGFLAMVATNYLQCRMPLESWMVKAVFALKRGQLEEFRKMLTSFLAGIPYSMRRKDNEPERERYFHYTFYLLLRLMSIYTIQLERIQSEGRVDCIIETPQYVYIFEFKLDGSAEDALQQIEEKGYARSFLADVRPVYKIGVNFSSKTGTIEGWKSSDACSCKNAR
;
A
#
# COMPACT_ATOMS: atom_id res chain seq x y z
N PRO A 1 -15.15 -7.25 23.97
CA PRO A 1 -16.54 -7.04 24.38
C PRO A 1 -17.04 -5.62 24.10
N PHE A 2 -16.26 -4.56 24.45
CA PHE A 2 -16.71 -3.17 24.29
C PHE A 2 -16.93 -2.77 22.84
N SER A 3 -16.08 -3.18 21.90
CA SER A 3 -16.25 -2.90 20.48
C SER A 3 -17.55 -3.47 19.90
N LEU A 4 -17.90 -4.68 20.32
CA LEU A 4 -19.15 -5.34 19.91
C LEU A 4 -20.38 -4.61 20.49
N LEU A 5 -20.33 -4.23 21.77
CA LEU A 5 -21.39 -3.47 22.43
C LEU A 5 -21.59 -2.10 21.78
N ASN A 6 -20.51 -1.40 21.45
CA ASN A 6 -20.57 -0.14 20.75
C ASN A 6 -21.16 -0.27 19.32
N ALA A 7 -20.79 -1.33 18.59
CA ALA A 7 -21.37 -1.62 17.29
C ALA A 7 -22.88 -1.89 17.34
N PHE A 8 -23.34 -2.62 18.37
CA PHE A 8 -24.78 -2.86 18.59
C PHE A 8 -25.54 -1.60 19.00
N ASP A 9 -24.94 -0.77 19.85
CA ASP A 9 -25.56 0.47 20.35
C ASP A 9 -25.68 1.51 19.22
N SER A 10 -24.62 1.71 18.47
CA SER A 10 -24.59 2.67 17.35
C SER A 10 -25.27 2.14 16.06
N LYS A 11 -25.55 0.84 15.98
CA LYS A 11 -26.02 0.14 14.75
C LYS A 11 -25.12 0.38 13.54
N ASP A 12 -23.83 0.58 13.81
CA ASP A 12 -22.83 0.89 12.80
C ASP A 12 -21.62 -0.02 13.02
N ILE A 13 -21.05 -0.55 11.93
CA ILE A 13 -19.85 -1.40 11.96
C ILE A 13 -18.66 -0.50 11.63
N ARG A 14 -17.95 -0.06 12.68
CA ARG A 14 -16.74 0.75 12.60
C ARG A 14 -15.60 0.09 13.34
N ASP A 15 -14.40 0.63 13.13
CA ASP A 15 -13.14 0.17 13.73
C ASP A 15 -13.04 0.46 15.25
N TYR A 16 -14.07 0.08 16.02
CA TYR A 16 -14.13 0.32 17.47
C TYR A 16 -12.98 -0.33 18.24
N TRP A 17 -12.33 -1.32 17.67
CA TRP A 17 -11.19 -2.00 18.29
C TRP A 17 -9.98 -1.07 18.41
N PHE A 18 -9.73 -0.23 17.39
CA PHE A 18 -8.54 0.63 17.34
C PHE A 18 -8.65 1.88 18.22
N THR A 19 -9.84 2.24 18.68
CA THR A 19 -10.05 3.41 19.54
C THR A 19 -9.59 3.20 20.98
N SER A 20 -9.46 1.95 21.44
CA SER A 20 -9.23 1.66 22.88
C SER A 20 -7.86 1.09 23.24
N GLY A 21 -6.94 0.90 22.29
CA GLY A 21 -5.68 0.26 22.65
C GLY A 21 -4.69 0.02 21.53
N THR A 22 -4.32 1.06 20.78
CA THR A 22 -3.18 0.92 19.87
C THR A 22 -1.90 0.75 20.71
N PRO A 23 -1.24 -0.42 20.67
CA PRO A 23 -0.02 -0.60 21.43
C PRO A 23 1.06 0.31 20.83
N SER A 24 1.46 1.35 21.56
CA SER A 24 2.56 2.25 21.14
C SER A 24 3.84 1.51 20.77
N TYR A 25 4.01 0.32 21.33
CA TYR A 25 5.09 -0.58 20.99
C TYR A 25 4.96 -1.16 19.56
N LEU A 26 3.78 -1.60 19.16
CA LEU A 26 3.54 -2.12 17.81
C LEU A 26 3.81 -1.06 16.73
N ILE A 27 3.45 0.19 17.01
CA ILE A 27 3.77 1.32 16.15
C ILE A 27 5.29 1.50 15.99
N ARG A 28 6.02 1.46 17.11
CA ARG A 28 7.50 1.55 17.08
C ARG A 28 8.11 0.40 16.29
N LEU A 29 7.61 -0.80 16.50
CA LEU A 29 8.03 -2.00 15.80
C LEU A 29 7.85 -1.84 14.28
N MET A 30 6.65 -1.43 13.85
CA MET A 30 6.34 -1.24 12.43
C MET A 30 7.11 -0.08 11.79
N ASN A 31 7.47 0.95 12.56
CA ASN A 31 8.31 2.04 12.07
C ASN A 31 9.77 1.61 11.81
N HIS A 32 10.24 0.57 12.48
CA HIS A 32 11.54 -0.05 12.22
C HIS A 32 11.47 -1.14 11.15
N PHE A 33 10.31 -1.80 11.03
CA PHE A 33 10.07 -2.83 10.03
C PHE A 33 9.64 -2.19 8.70
N HIS A 34 10.61 -1.80 7.89
CA HIS A 34 10.39 -1.16 6.58
C HIS A 34 10.00 -2.13 5.46
N GLU A 35 9.79 -3.40 5.77
CA GLU A 35 9.25 -4.37 4.84
C GLU A 35 7.72 -4.26 4.80
N GLY A 36 7.14 -4.53 3.62
CA GLY A 36 5.68 -4.47 3.48
C GLY A 36 5.00 -5.51 4.36
N ILE A 37 3.86 -5.18 4.95
CA ILE A 37 3.04 -6.13 5.73
C ILE A 37 2.70 -7.40 4.95
N ASP A 38 2.71 -7.34 3.62
CA ASP A 38 2.54 -8.49 2.74
C ASP A 38 3.65 -9.54 2.89
N GLU A 39 4.81 -9.12 3.37
CA GLU A 39 5.89 -10.05 3.69
C GLU A 39 5.55 -10.93 4.90
N LEU A 40 4.57 -10.53 5.71
CA LEU A 40 4.11 -11.25 6.90
C LEU A 40 2.74 -11.90 6.74
N THR A 41 1.99 -11.58 5.70
CA THR A 41 0.61 -12.05 5.51
C THR A 41 0.47 -13.00 4.32
N ASN A 42 -0.55 -13.87 4.38
CA ASN A 42 -0.83 -14.87 3.35
C ASN A 42 0.37 -15.78 3.07
N LYS A 43 1.09 -16.15 4.13
CA LYS A 43 2.26 -17.04 4.10
C LYS A 43 2.14 -18.13 5.14
N TYR A 44 2.81 -19.25 4.86
CA TYR A 44 2.90 -20.39 5.76
C TYR A 44 4.13 -20.27 6.66
N TYR A 45 3.93 -20.55 7.95
CA TYR A 45 4.93 -20.44 9.01
C TYR A 45 4.96 -21.68 9.88
N LEU A 46 6.13 -22.03 10.41
CA LEU A 46 6.24 -23.02 11.47
C LEU A 46 5.71 -22.43 12.80
N PRO A 47 5.17 -23.29 13.72
CA PRO A 47 4.65 -22.81 15.01
C PRO A 47 5.64 -21.95 15.81
N ASP A 48 6.91 -22.32 15.82
CA ASP A 48 7.95 -21.62 16.58
C ASP A 48 8.23 -20.20 16.06
N GLU A 49 7.88 -19.89 14.81
CA GLU A 49 8.11 -18.59 14.20
C GLU A 49 7.13 -17.52 14.70
N PHE A 50 5.93 -17.88 15.18
CA PHE A 50 4.92 -16.93 15.58
C PHE A 50 4.34 -17.13 16.99
N ILE A 51 4.55 -18.29 17.62
CA ILE A 51 4.06 -18.58 18.98
C ILE A 51 5.01 -18.01 20.03
N ASN A 52 6.32 -18.13 19.80
CA ASN A 52 7.31 -17.71 20.77
C ASN A 52 7.45 -16.20 20.80
N TYR A 53 6.90 -15.57 21.85
CA TYR A 53 7.02 -14.14 22.06
C TYR A 53 8.49 -13.75 22.27
N LYS A 54 9.06 -13.14 21.25
CA LYS A 54 10.28 -12.34 21.36
C LYS A 54 9.91 -10.93 20.92
N ALA A 55 10.13 -9.97 21.80
CA ALA A 55 10.01 -8.55 21.48
C ALA A 55 11.21 -8.15 20.60
N ASP A 56 11.26 -8.69 19.39
CA ASP A 56 12.33 -8.44 18.44
C ASP A 56 11.84 -7.46 17.37
N VAL A 57 12.57 -6.37 17.22
CA VAL A 57 12.25 -5.32 16.23
C VAL A 57 12.50 -5.82 14.80
N GLU A 58 13.43 -6.75 14.62
CA GLU A 58 13.75 -7.33 13.33
C GLU A 58 12.74 -8.40 12.90
N TYR A 59 12.00 -8.98 13.86
CA TYR A 59 11.02 -10.02 13.58
C TYR A 59 9.67 -9.78 14.30
N PRO A 60 8.80 -8.94 13.73
CA PRO A 60 7.57 -8.49 14.39
C PRO A 60 6.43 -9.52 14.39
N LEU A 61 6.54 -10.63 13.64
CA LEU A 61 5.47 -11.60 13.41
C LEU A 61 4.84 -12.13 14.70
N PRO A 62 5.60 -12.60 15.73
CA PRO A 62 5.01 -13.12 16.96
C PRO A 62 4.15 -12.10 17.67
N MET A 63 4.60 -10.84 17.70
CA MET A 63 3.85 -9.78 18.37
C MET A 63 2.57 -9.41 17.62
N ILE A 64 2.62 -9.30 16.30
CA ILE A 64 1.46 -8.98 15.47
C ILE A 64 0.40 -10.10 15.61
N TYR A 65 0.83 -11.37 15.62
CA TYR A 65 -0.04 -12.51 15.82
C TYR A 65 -0.65 -12.52 17.22
N GLN A 66 0.16 -12.39 18.27
CA GLN A 66 -0.33 -12.43 19.66
C GLN A 66 -1.18 -11.22 20.04
N SER A 67 -0.99 -10.10 19.35
CA SER A 67 -1.86 -8.92 19.49
C SER A 67 -3.20 -9.07 18.76
N GLY A 68 -3.43 -10.20 18.06
CA GLY A 68 -4.67 -10.50 17.38
C GLY A 68 -4.87 -9.83 16.01
N TYR A 69 -3.81 -9.22 15.46
CA TYR A 69 -3.85 -8.64 14.11
C TYR A 69 -3.72 -9.70 13.01
N LEU A 70 -3.06 -10.82 13.30
CA LEU A 70 -3.04 -12.00 12.43
C LEU A 70 -3.75 -13.16 13.10
N THR A 71 -4.26 -14.08 12.28
CA THR A 71 -4.91 -15.32 12.71
C THR A 71 -4.51 -16.46 11.77
N ILE A 72 -4.69 -17.68 12.25
CA ILE A 72 -4.51 -18.87 11.43
C ILE A 72 -5.70 -19.00 10.48
N LYS A 73 -5.43 -19.02 9.19
CA LYS A 73 -6.42 -19.21 8.11
C LYS A 73 -6.48 -20.63 7.59
N ASP A 74 -5.34 -21.32 7.63
CA ASP A 74 -5.21 -22.68 7.15
C ASP A 74 -4.09 -23.41 7.88
N TYR A 75 -4.12 -24.74 7.83
CA TYR A 75 -3.10 -25.61 8.41
C TYR A 75 -2.77 -26.77 7.48
N ASP A 76 -1.53 -26.78 7.01
CA ASP A 76 -0.98 -27.93 6.27
C ASP A 76 -0.43 -28.96 7.26
N LYS A 77 -1.13 -30.08 7.38
CA LYS A 77 -0.78 -31.17 8.30
C LYS A 77 0.50 -31.90 7.91
N ASP A 78 0.77 -31.99 6.60
CA ASP A 78 1.90 -32.77 6.10
C ASP A 78 3.22 -32.06 6.37
N SER A 79 3.21 -30.73 6.27
CA SER A 79 4.39 -29.89 6.50
C SER A 79 4.41 -29.24 7.90
N ASN A 80 3.35 -29.41 8.70
CA ASN A 80 3.15 -28.73 9.99
C ASN A 80 3.27 -27.20 9.87
N LEU A 81 2.69 -26.62 8.81
CA LEU A 81 2.76 -25.20 8.51
C LEU A 81 1.37 -24.54 8.70
N PHE A 82 1.38 -23.32 9.21
CA PHE A 82 0.18 -22.53 9.46
C PHE A 82 0.15 -21.29 8.55
N LEU A 83 -0.93 -21.15 7.78
CA LEU A 83 -1.16 -19.95 6.98
C LEU A 83 -1.65 -18.81 7.89
N LEU A 84 -0.88 -17.74 7.97
CA LEU A 84 -1.25 -16.55 8.72
C LEU A 84 -1.72 -15.43 7.80
N ASP A 85 -2.84 -14.80 8.17
CA ASP A 85 -3.34 -13.59 7.51
C ASP A 85 -4.25 -12.80 8.46
N PHE A 86 -4.68 -11.61 8.04
CA PHE A 86 -5.63 -10.80 8.79
C PHE A 86 -6.96 -11.57 9.01
N PRO A 87 -7.56 -11.49 10.21
CA PRO A 87 -8.82 -12.18 10.49
C PRO A 87 -9.95 -11.74 9.54
N ASN A 88 -10.02 -10.46 9.22
CA ASN A 88 -11.01 -9.87 8.32
C ASN A 88 -10.53 -8.51 7.78
N ASN A 89 -11.33 -7.92 6.88
CA ASN A 89 -11.00 -6.64 6.27
C ASN A 89 -11.03 -5.46 7.26
N GLU A 90 -11.84 -5.51 8.32
CA GLU A 90 -11.88 -4.47 9.35
C GLU A 90 -10.53 -4.39 10.08
N VAL A 91 -10.03 -5.52 10.57
CA VAL A 91 -8.72 -5.57 11.25
C VAL A 91 -7.59 -5.18 10.30
N LYS A 92 -7.64 -5.65 9.05
CA LYS A 92 -6.67 -5.25 8.01
C LYS A 92 -6.66 -3.74 7.80
N SER A 93 -7.85 -3.15 7.59
CA SER A 93 -8.01 -1.70 7.37
C SER A 93 -7.50 -0.90 8.54
N GLY A 94 -7.95 -1.22 9.73
CA GLY A 94 -7.55 -0.50 10.93
C GLY A 94 -6.05 -0.62 11.21
N PHE A 95 -5.46 -1.81 11.01
CA PHE A 95 -4.02 -2.00 11.16
C PHE A 95 -3.23 -1.14 10.16
N LEU A 96 -3.58 -1.18 8.87
CA LEU A 96 -2.91 -0.39 7.85
C LEU A 96 -3.08 1.12 8.08
N ALA A 97 -4.29 1.56 8.47
CA ALA A 97 -4.55 2.97 8.80
C ALA A 97 -3.72 3.43 10.00
N MET A 98 -3.60 2.60 11.02
CA MET A 98 -2.78 2.84 12.19
C MET A 98 -1.30 3.00 11.81
N VAL A 99 -0.76 2.04 11.05
CA VAL A 99 0.64 2.07 10.60
C VAL A 99 0.89 3.31 9.75
N ALA A 100 0.04 3.58 8.76
CA ALA A 100 0.20 4.72 7.87
C ALA A 100 0.10 6.05 8.61
N THR A 101 -0.87 6.23 9.50
CA THR A 101 -1.03 7.47 10.28
C THR A 101 0.21 7.77 11.11
N ASN A 102 0.76 6.74 11.76
CA ASN A 102 1.93 6.90 12.61
C ASN A 102 3.23 7.05 11.79
N TYR A 103 3.36 6.32 10.68
CA TYR A 103 4.52 6.41 9.82
C TYR A 103 4.57 7.75 9.07
N LEU A 104 3.45 8.19 8.51
CA LEU A 104 3.39 9.39 7.68
C LEU A 104 3.29 10.68 8.49
N GLN A 105 2.82 10.60 9.75
CA GLN A 105 2.58 11.75 10.64
C GLN A 105 1.85 12.90 9.93
N CYS A 106 0.96 12.55 9.01
CA CYS A 106 0.26 13.50 8.17
C CYS A 106 -0.83 14.22 8.98
N ARG A 107 -0.94 15.54 8.81
CA ARG A 107 -1.97 16.36 9.47
C ARG A 107 -3.34 16.27 8.78
N MET A 108 -3.42 15.69 7.60
CA MET A 108 -4.67 15.55 6.86
C MET A 108 -5.45 14.32 7.33
N PRO A 109 -6.80 14.39 7.32
CA PRO A 109 -7.64 13.22 7.57
C PRO A 109 -7.41 12.18 6.46
N LEU A 110 -6.64 11.15 6.78
CA LEU A 110 -6.21 10.12 5.82
C LEU A 110 -7.41 9.44 5.14
N GLU A 111 -8.45 9.09 5.91
CA GLU A 111 -9.65 8.42 5.40
C GLU A 111 -10.37 9.25 4.31
N SER A 112 -10.60 10.55 4.57
CA SER A 112 -11.26 11.43 3.60
C SER A 112 -10.44 11.58 2.32
N TRP A 113 -9.12 11.69 2.44
CA TRP A 113 -8.21 11.74 1.30
C TRP A 113 -8.28 10.44 0.50
N MET A 114 -8.26 9.30 1.17
CA MET A 114 -8.30 7.96 0.58
C MET A 114 -9.55 7.75 -0.28
N VAL A 115 -10.72 8.05 0.28
CA VAL A 115 -12.00 7.91 -0.44
C VAL A 115 -11.98 8.75 -1.72
N LYS A 116 -11.53 9.99 -1.65
CA LYS A 116 -11.44 10.88 -2.83
C LYS A 116 -10.46 10.36 -3.87
N ALA A 117 -9.27 9.90 -3.44
CA ALA A 117 -8.25 9.35 -4.32
C ALA A 117 -8.75 8.10 -5.07
N VAL A 118 -9.43 7.19 -4.37
CA VAL A 118 -10.05 6.01 -4.97
C VAL A 118 -11.14 6.40 -5.98
N PHE A 119 -11.99 7.38 -5.66
CA PHE A 119 -13.01 7.86 -6.60
C PHE A 119 -12.40 8.50 -7.85
N ALA A 120 -11.30 9.26 -7.69
CA ALA A 120 -10.59 9.83 -8.84
C ALA A 120 -10.08 8.73 -9.79
N LEU A 121 -9.44 7.68 -9.24
CA LEU A 121 -8.98 6.53 -10.04
C LEU A 121 -10.13 5.75 -10.67
N LYS A 122 -11.22 5.46 -9.94
CA LYS A 122 -12.40 4.78 -10.50
C LYS A 122 -13.07 5.54 -11.63
N ARG A 123 -12.90 6.86 -11.71
CA ARG A 123 -13.46 7.73 -12.75
C ARG A 123 -12.48 8.10 -13.85
N GLY A 124 -11.26 7.60 -13.82
CA GLY A 124 -10.22 7.98 -14.79
C GLY A 124 -9.68 9.39 -14.65
N GLN A 125 -9.93 10.05 -13.51
CA GLN A 125 -9.52 11.43 -13.24
C GLN A 125 -8.05 11.48 -12.76
N LEU A 126 -7.13 11.05 -13.64
CA LEU A 126 -5.72 10.86 -13.31
C LEU A 126 -5.02 12.15 -12.87
N GLU A 127 -5.37 13.28 -13.50
CA GLU A 127 -4.80 14.59 -13.13
C GLU A 127 -5.28 15.06 -11.74
N GLU A 128 -6.52 14.75 -11.36
CA GLU A 128 -7.03 15.03 -10.02
C GLU A 128 -6.29 14.16 -9.00
N PHE A 129 -6.14 12.87 -9.29
CA PHE A 129 -5.35 11.96 -8.45
C PHE A 129 -3.92 12.46 -8.27
N ARG A 130 -3.24 12.90 -9.34
CA ARG A 130 -1.90 13.49 -9.28
C ARG A 130 -1.83 14.68 -8.33
N LYS A 131 -2.75 15.64 -8.46
CA LYS A 131 -2.81 16.82 -7.59
C LYS A 131 -3.02 16.45 -6.13
N MET A 132 -3.92 15.51 -5.88
CA MET A 132 -4.19 15.02 -4.52
C MET A 132 -2.97 14.33 -3.92
N LEU A 133 -2.28 13.47 -4.66
CA LEU A 133 -1.08 12.77 -4.22
C LEU A 133 0.06 13.75 -3.95
N THR A 134 0.27 14.72 -4.85
CA THR A 134 1.29 15.78 -4.68
C THR A 134 1.03 16.61 -3.42
N SER A 135 -0.23 17.02 -3.20
CA SER A 135 -0.63 17.78 -2.02
C SER A 135 -0.45 16.98 -0.73
N PHE A 136 -0.78 15.69 -0.77
CA PHE A 136 -0.62 14.79 0.37
C PHE A 136 0.86 14.67 0.76
N LEU A 137 1.73 14.36 -0.19
CA LEU A 137 3.17 14.22 0.04
C LEU A 137 3.80 15.53 0.54
N ALA A 138 3.37 16.66 -0.01
CA ALA A 138 3.82 17.99 0.47
C ALA A 138 3.42 18.26 1.94
N GLY A 139 2.34 17.66 2.41
CA GLY A 139 1.85 17.77 3.79
C GLY A 139 2.64 16.93 4.81
N ILE A 140 3.50 16.01 4.36
CA ILE A 140 4.33 15.19 5.26
C ILE A 140 5.43 16.05 5.87
N PRO A 141 5.64 16.00 7.20
CA PRO A 141 6.68 16.80 7.86
C PRO A 141 8.08 16.55 7.30
N TYR A 142 8.87 17.62 7.14
CA TYR A 142 10.23 17.53 6.60
C TYR A 142 11.14 16.60 7.43
N SER A 143 10.95 16.56 8.76
CA SER A 143 11.70 15.68 9.67
C SER A 143 11.54 14.20 9.35
N MET A 144 10.39 13.81 8.79
CA MET A 144 10.13 12.42 8.39
C MET A 144 10.81 12.04 7.07
N ARG A 145 11.10 13.04 6.23
CA ARG A 145 11.74 12.86 4.92
C ARG A 145 13.26 12.87 4.98
N ARG A 146 13.83 13.41 6.09
CA ARG A 146 15.28 13.58 6.26
C ARG A 146 15.92 12.27 6.69
N LYS A 147 16.34 11.49 5.69
CA LYS A 147 17.18 10.32 5.87
C LYS A 147 18.60 10.67 5.42
N ASP A 148 19.58 10.18 6.18
CA ASP A 148 20.98 10.62 6.03
C ASP A 148 21.66 10.04 4.79
N ASN A 149 21.10 8.97 4.18
CA ASN A 149 21.64 8.35 2.99
C ASN A 149 20.58 8.14 1.89
N GLU A 150 21.04 8.02 0.65
CA GLU A 150 20.20 7.86 -0.54
C GLU A 150 19.34 6.57 -0.52
N PRO A 151 19.87 5.38 -0.18
CA PRO A 151 19.05 4.17 -0.10
C PRO A 151 17.92 4.24 0.93
N GLU A 152 18.11 4.94 2.05
CA GLU A 152 17.06 5.13 3.05
C GLU A 152 15.98 6.10 2.56
N ARG A 153 16.35 7.14 1.79
CA ARG A 153 15.38 8.06 1.17
C ARG A 153 14.53 7.35 0.14
N GLU A 154 15.13 6.57 -0.73
CA GLU A 154 14.42 5.78 -1.73
C GLU A 154 13.45 4.81 -1.05
N ARG A 155 13.91 4.05 -0.06
CA ARG A 155 13.06 3.14 0.73
C ARG A 155 11.90 3.87 1.41
N TYR A 156 12.12 5.08 1.93
CA TYR A 156 11.08 5.90 2.54
C TYR A 156 9.97 6.24 1.54
N PHE A 157 10.31 6.69 0.32
CA PHE A 157 9.33 7.02 -0.71
C PHE A 157 8.56 5.76 -1.18
N HIS A 158 9.26 4.67 -1.44
CA HIS A 158 8.64 3.41 -1.82
C HIS A 158 7.68 2.90 -0.75
N TYR A 159 8.08 2.94 0.52
CA TYR A 159 7.24 2.48 1.63
C TYR A 159 6.04 3.41 1.88
N THR A 160 6.23 4.72 1.77
CA THR A 160 5.14 5.71 1.85
C THR A 160 4.08 5.41 0.79
N PHE A 161 4.51 5.24 -0.45
CA PHE A 161 3.59 4.95 -1.55
C PHE A 161 2.91 3.59 -1.38
N TYR A 162 3.67 2.57 -0.98
CA TYR A 162 3.15 1.25 -0.67
C TYR A 162 2.02 1.33 0.37
N LEU A 163 2.21 2.05 1.49
CA LEU A 163 1.19 2.19 2.52
C LEU A 163 -0.07 2.88 1.99
N LEU A 164 0.09 3.95 1.22
CA LEU A 164 -1.05 4.65 0.61
C LEU A 164 -1.84 3.73 -0.32
N LEU A 165 -1.14 2.98 -1.17
CA LEU A 165 -1.79 2.04 -2.09
C LEU A 165 -2.49 0.91 -1.35
N ARG A 166 -1.86 0.36 -0.30
CA ARG A 166 -2.47 -0.70 0.52
C ARG A 166 -3.74 -0.23 1.21
N LEU A 167 -3.75 0.97 1.73
CA LEU A 167 -4.97 1.58 2.26
C LEU A 167 -6.04 1.73 1.18
N MET A 168 -5.66 2.15 -0.03
CA MET A 168 -6.59 2.27 -1.16
C MET A 168 -7.14 0.90 -1.60
N SER A 169 -6.40 -0.20 -1.44
CA SER A 169 -6.84 -1.54 -1.83
C SER A 169 -8.07 -2.05 -1.07
N ILE A 170 -8.35 -1.47 0.11
CA ILE A 170 -9.54 -1.77 0.90
C ILE A 170 -10.83 -1.37 0.15
N TYR A 171 -10.74 -0.39 -0.74
CA TYR A 171 -11.87 0.14 -1.51
C TYR A 171 -12.03 -0.50 -2.90
N THR A 172 -11.72 -1.82 -3.03
CA THR A 172 -11.85 -2.56 -4.30
C THR A 172 -10.87 -2.14 -5.40
N ILE A 173 -9.64 -1.84 -5.02
CA ILE A 173 -8.52 -1.67 -5.94
C ILE A 173 -7.61 -2.89 -5.77
N GLN A 174 -7.34 -3.60 -6.86
CA GLN A 174 -6.36 -4.69 -6.85
C GLN A 174 -4.97 -4.09 -7.07
N LEU A 175 -4.01 -4.58 -6.31
CA LEU A 175 -2.61 -4.19 -6.41
C LEU A 175 -1.79 -5.41 -6.79
N GLU A 176 -1.18 -5.36 -7.96
CA GLU A 176 -0.24 -6.40 -8.40
C GLU A 176 1.17 -5.82 -8.51
N ARG A 177 2.15 -6.61 -8.11
CA ARG A 177 3.55 -6.20 -8.02
C ARG A 177 4.53 -7.02 -8.84
N ILE A 178 4.08 -8.15 -9.42
CA ILE A 178 4.99 -9.13 -10.04
C ILE A 178 4.52 -9.47 -11.44
N GLN A 179 5.41 -9.27 -12.42
CA GLN A 179 5.23 -9.77 -13.79
C GLN A 179 6.42 -10.65 -14.21
N SER A 180 6.17 -11.53 -15.22
CA SER A 180 7.14 -12.51 -15.70
C SER A 180 8.42 -11.92 -16.31
N GLU A 181 8.39 -10.68 -16.78
CA GLU A 181 9.52 -10.01 -17.48
C GLU A 181 10.23 -8.95 -16.63
N GLY A 182 9.90 -8.85 -15.33
CA GLY A 182 10.51 -7.89 -14.42
C GLY A 182 9.55 -7.47 -13.30
N ARG A 183 10.01 -6.61 -12.42
CA ARG A 183 9.24 -6.09 -11.30
C ARG A 183 8.74 -4.70 -11.63
N VAL A 184 7.43 -4.54 -11.83
CA VAL A 184 6.77 -3.23 -11.89
C VAL A 184 6.60 -2.68 -10.48
N ASP A 185 6.72 -1.38 -10.30
CA ASP A 185 6.57 -0.79 -8.96
C ASP A 185 5.14 -0.88 -8.45
N CYS A 186 4.15 -0.62 -9.32
CA CYS A 186 2.76 -0.73 -8.93
C CYS A 186 1.81 -0.90 -10.12
N ILE A 187 0.83 -1.80 -10.00
CA ILE A 187 -0.34 -1.87 -10.88
C ILE A 187 -1.59 -1.67 -10.03
N ILE A 188 -2.45 -0.74 -10.43
CA ILE A 188 -3.76 -0.51 -9.83
C ILE A 188 -4.83 -0.90 -10.83
N GLU A 189 -5.68 -1.85 -10.44
CA GLU A 189 -6.84 -2.24 -11.21
C GLU A 189 -8.13 -1.75 -10.57
N THR A 190 -8.94 -1.08 -11.36
CA THR A 190 -10.33 -0.71 -11.03
C THR A 190 -11.27 -1.45 -11.97
N PRO A 191 -12.59 -1.47 -11.71
CA PRO A 191 -13.52 -2.07 -12.65
C PRO A 191 -13.51 -1.43 -14.05
N GLN A 192 -13.06 -0.17 -14.19
CA GLN A 192 -13.11 0.59 -15.43
C GLN A 192 -11.74 0.88 -16.05
N TYR A 193 -10.66 0.86 -15.27
CA TYR A 193 -9.33 1.30 -15.69
C TYR A 193 -8.22 0.43 -15.10
N VAL A 194 -7.10 0.36 -15.80
CA VAL A 194 -5.84 -0.20 -15.31
C VAL A 194 -4.79 0.91 -15.31
N TYR A 195 -4.02 1.03 -14.24
CA TYR A 195 -2.95 2.01 -14.07
C TYR A 195 -1.64 1.29 -13.74
N ILE A 196 -0.61 1.52 -14.56
CA ILE A 196 0.73 0.95 -14.39
C ILE A 196 1.66 2.10 -14.01
N PHE A 197 2.22 2.06 -12.81
CA PHE A 197 3.12 3.07 -12.29
C PHE A 197 4.55 2.56 -12.20
N GLU A 198 5.47 3.41 -12.58
CA GLU A 198 6.90 3.25 -12.34
C GLU A 198 7.43 4.52 -11.69
N PHE A 199 8.28 4.37 -10.68
CA PHE A 199 8.75 5.46 -9.84
C PHE A 199 10.25 5.68 -10.00
N LYS A 200 10.67 6.94 -9.97
CA LYS A 200 12.06 7.35 -9.85
C LYS A 200 12.20 8.31 -8.69
N LEU A 201 13.35 8.27 -8.03
CA LEU A 201 13.76 9.26 -7.04
C LEU A 201 14.91 10.08 -7.63
N ASP A 202 14.73 11.41 -7.67
CA ASP A 202 15.72 12.35 -8.24
C ASP A 202 16.15 12.01 -9.68
N GLY A 203 15.26 11.36 -10.46
CA GLY A 203 15.45 10.99 -11.85
C GLY A 203 14.53 11.76 -12.79
N SER A 204 13.89 11.07 -13.77
CA SER A 204 12.90 11.69 -14.63
C SER A 204 11.62 10.83 -14.77
N ALA A 205 10.48 11.48 -14.99
CA ALA A 205 9.22 10.79 -15.26
C ALA A 205 9.24 10.14 -16.66
N GLU A 206 10.00 10.68 -17.59
CA GLU A 206 10.25 10.15 -18.91
C GLU A 206 10.97 8.80 -18.85
N ASP A 207 12.03 8.68 -18.06
CA ASP A 207 12.80 7.44 -17.89
C ASP A 207 11.92 6.37 -17.22
N ALA A 208 11.10 6.75 -16.24
CA ALA A 208 10.14 5.86 -15.63
C ALA A 208 9.12 5.32 -16.65
N LEU A 209 8.56 6.20 -17.48
CA LEU A 209 7.61 5.80 -18.52
C LEU A 209 8.27 4.92 -19.58
N GLN A 210 9.50 5.25 -19.97
CA GLN A 210 10.27 4.44 -20.92
C GLN A 210 10.54 3.03 -20.37
N GLN A 211 10.83 2.89 -19.09
CA GLN A 211 11.04 1.60 -18.44
C GLN A 211 9.77 0.72 -18.52
N ILE A 212 8.57 1.28 -18.36
CA ILE A 212 7.31 0.53 -18.54
C ILE A 212 7.21 -0.05 -19.94
N GLU A 213 7.61 0.73 -20.96
CA GLU A 213 7.57 0.29 -22.37
C GLU A 213 8.63 -0.79 -22.65
N GLU A 214 9.87 -0.57 -22.27
CA GLU A 214 11.00 -1.48 -22.51
C GLU A 214 10.80 -2.84 -21.83
N LYS A 215 10.30 -2.83 -20.59
CA LYS A 215 10.00 -4.04 -19.83
C LYS A 215 8.67 -4.70 -20.21
N GLY A 216 7.87 -4.03 -21.04
CA GLY A 216 6.62 -4.57 -21.53
C GLY A 216 5.55 -4.82 -20.45
N TYR A 217 5.54 -4.05 -19.36
CA TYR A 217 4.62 -4.26 -18.22
C TYR A 217 3.13 -4.21 -18.60
N ALA A 218 2.79 -3.55 -19.71
CA ALA A 218 1.42 -3.50 -20.20
C ALA A 218 1.01 -4.72 -21.05
N ARG A 219 1.92 -5.66 -21.33
CA ARG A 219 1.63 -6.81 -22.23
C ARG A 219 0.55 -7.73 -21.67
N SER A 220 0.48 -7.92 -20.37
CA SER A 220 -0.56 -8.72 -19.70
C SER A 220 -1.97 -8.16 -19.91
N PHE A 221 -2.09 -6.88 -20.25
CA PHE A 221 -3.35 -6.17 -20.45
C PHE A 221 -3.70 -5.93 -21.94
N LEU A 222 -2.99 -6.53 -22.90
CA LEU A 222 -3.27 -6.36 -24.34
C LEU A 222 -4.67 -6.83 -24.75
N ALA A 223 -5.21 -7.84 -24.05
CA ALA A 223 -6.57 -8.35 -24.26
C ALA A 223 -7.62 -7.70 -23.34
N ASP A 224 -7.22 -6.77 -22.47
CA ASP A 224 -8.12 -6.09 -21.54
C ASP A 224 -8.97 -5.06 -22.30
N VAL A 225 -10.26 -5.02 -21.98
CA VAL A 225 -11.20 -4.07 -22.60
C VAL A 225 -11.15 -2.70 -21.93
N ARG A 226 -10.55 -2.62 -20.74
CA ARG A 226 -10.38 -1.39 -19.98
C ARG A 226 -9.24 -0.55 -20.57
N PRO A 227 -9.36 0.78 -20.55
CA PRO A 227 -8.22 1.66 -20.82
C PRO A 227 -7.06 1.38 -19.83
N VAL A 228 -5.85 1.24 -20.38
CA VAL A 228 -4.63 1.05 -19.60
C VAL A 228 -3.81 2.33 -19.65
N TYR A 229 -3.54 2.93 -18.49
CA TYR A 229 -2.68 4.10 -18.36
C TYR A 229 -1.30 3.69 -17.87
N LYS A 230 -0.27 4.14 -18.58
CA LYS A 230 1.14 3.99 -18.17
C LYS A 230 1.60 5.31 -17.58
N ILE A 231 2.18 5.30 -16.39
CA ILE A 231 2.45 6.51 -15.64
C ILE A 231 3.87 6.43 -15.07
N GLY A 232 4.74 7.29 -15.57
CA GLY A 232 6.06 7.54 -15.00
C GLY A 232 5.98 8.68 -13.97
N VAL A 233 6.51 8.46 -12.78
CA VAL A 233 6.50 9.43 -11.68
C VAL A 233 7.91 9.65 -11.18
N ASN A 234 8.34 10.90 -11.07
CA ASN A 234 9.58 11.26 -10.41
C ASN A 234 9.30 11.97 -9.09
N PHE A 235 9.82 11.41 -8.00
CA PHE A 235 9.84 12.04 -6.69
C PHE A 235 11.14 12.83 -6.51
N SER A 236 11.06 13.95 -5.82
CA SER A 236 12.24 14.71 -5.42
C SER A 236 12.54 14.54 -3.94
N SER A 237 13.76 14.13 -3.63
CA SER A 237 14.24 14.06 -2.26
C SER A 237 14.40 15.46 -1.61
N LYS A 238 14.53 16.50 -2.43
CA LYS A 238 14.68 17.90 -1.98
C LYS A 238 13.33 18.47 -1.51
N THR A 239 12.30 18.33 -2.34
CA THR A 239 10.96 18.87 -2.03
C THR A 239 10.10 17.89 -1.27
N GLY A 240 10.42 16.58 -1.33
CA GLY A 240 9.68 15.50 -0.71
C GLY A 240 8.33 15.24 -1.36
N THR A 241 8.16 15.63 -2.62
CA THR A 241 6.92 15.48 -3.37
C THR A 241 7.20 15.11 -4.83
N ILE A 242 6.13 15.04 -5.64
CA ILE A 242 6.21 14.74 -7.06
C ILE A 242 6.70 15.99 -7.81
N GLU A 243 7.80 15.87 -8.53
CA GLU A 243 8.33 16.89 -9.45
C GLU A 243 8.08 16.55 -10.91
N GLY A 244 8.05 15.26 -11.27
CA GLY A 244 7.78 14.80 -12.63
C GLY A 244 6.58 13.87 -12.67
N TRP A 245 5.73 14.04 -13.69
CA TRP A 245 4.61 13.16 -13.97
C TRP A 245 4.38 13.08 -15.45
N LYS A 246 4.44 11.88 -16.00
CA LYS A 246 4.19 11.62 -17.42
C LYS A 246 3.23 10.45 -17.54
N SER A 247 2.20 10.62 -18.33
CA SER A 247 1.25 9.54 -18.62
C SER A 247 1.09 9.35 -20.11
N SER A 248 0.95 8.10 -20.53
CA SER A 248 0.52 7.73 -21.86
C SER A 248 -0.63 6.76 -21.78
N ASP A 249 -1.63 6.91 -22.65
CA ASP A 249 -2.67 5.92 -22.84
C ASP A 249 -2.05 4.74 -23.58
N ALA A 250 -2.15 3.54 -23.01
CA ALA A 250 -1.96 2.35 -23.84
C ALA A 250 -3.18 2.27 -24.74
N CYS A 251 -2.93 2.41 -26.03
CA CYS A 251 -3.88 2.46 -27.11
C CYS A 251 -5.16 1.64 -26.82
N SER A 252 -6.28 2.31 -26.62
CA SER A 252 -7.57 1.65 -26.75
C SER A 252 -7.65 1.24 -28.23
N CYS A 253 -7.64 -0.06 -28.51
CA CYS A 253 -7.93 -0.61 -29.84
C CYS A 253 -9.39 -0.32 -30.24
N LYS A 254 -9.77 0.94 -30.27
CA LYS A 254 -11.05 1.44 -30.78
C LYS A 254 -10.81 2.38 -31.92
N ASN A 255 -10.21 1.90 -33.00
CA ASN A 255 -10.36 2.47 -34.35
C ASN A 255 -9.91 1.45 -35.39
N ALA A 256 -10.70 0.40 -35.51
CA ALA A 256 -10.72 -0.43 -36.72
C ALA A 256 -12.15 -0.97 -36.87
N ARG A 257 -13.06 -0.12 -37.29
CA ARG A 257 -14.26 -0.45 -38.08
C ARG A 257 -14.62 0.72 -38.98
#